data_a9e9452f5f1394887e641744c29373c6
#
_entry.id   a9e9452f5f1394887e641744c29373c6
#
_cell.length_a   1.000
_cell.length_b   1.000
_cell.length_c   1.000
_cell.angle_alpha   90.00
_cell.angle_beta   90.00
_cell.angle_gamma   90.00
#
_symmetry.space_group_name_H-M   'P 1'
#
loop_
_entity.id
_entity.type
_entity.pdbx_description
1 polymer ?
#
loop_
_entity_poly.entity_id
_entity_poly.type
_entity_poly.pdbx_seq_one_letter_code
_entity_poly.pdbx_strand_id
1 'polypeptide(L)'
;MDEPIVQNYIQQWHKIGLDVELVGNRMTEFNAFYDKVQHDAPEVDMFIAGWNLSSEPSPAALYDVGAPSNYSRFATPENTKLMNSLDSQKAFNHKYRVEQFHKWQQYMFDEAYVIPLSNSYEITAVNSALTGYSKRPSQSNSLWYQVGYAK
;
A
#
# COMPACT_ATOMS: atom_id res chain seq x y z
N MET A 1 3.14 -2.88 -11.94
CA MET A 1 2.19 -2.24 -12.89
C MET A 1 2.81 -2.31 -14.26
N ASP A 2 2.03 -2.55 -15.29
CA ASP A 2 2.55 -2.72 -16.64
C ASP A 2 2.75 -1.36 -17.33
N GLU A 3 3.79 -1.25 -18.14
CA GLU A 3 4.14 0.00 -18.84
C GLU A 3 2.99 0.59 -19.66
N PRO A 4 2.15 -0.17 -20.39
CA PRO A 4 1.01 0.38 -21.11
C PRO A 4 -0.01 1.12 -20.21
N ILE A 5 -0.19 0.67 -18.97
CA ILE A 5 -1.09 1.32 -18.02
C ILE A 5 -0.52 2.68 -17.59
N VAL A 6 0.77 2.72 -17.30
CA VAL A 6 1.46 3.97 -16.93
C VAL A 6 1.43 4.97 -18.09
N GLN A 7 1.69 4.52 -19.31
CA GLN A 7 1.61 5.36 -20.50
C GLN A 7 0.19 5.92 -20.73
N ASN A 8 -0.84 5.13 -20.41
CA ASN A 8 -2.22 5.62 -20.47
C ASN A 8 -2.46 6.75 -19.47
N TYR A 9 -1.99 6.61 -18.22
CA TYR A 9 -2.11 7.69 -17.22
C TYR A 9 -1.39 8.96 -17.68
N ILE A 10 -0.17 8.85 -18.18
CA ILE A 10 0.59 9.99 -18.73
C ILE A 10 -0.21 10.70 -19.82
N GLN A 11 -0.77 9.95 -20.77
CA GLN A 11 -1.59 10.51 -21.85
C GLN A 11 -2.86 11.23 -21.32
N GLN A 12 -3.49 10.70 -20.27
CA GLN A 12 -4.65 11.36 -19.65
C GLN A 12 -4.24 12.66 -18.94
N TRP A 13 -3.12 12.67 -18.24
CA TRP A 13 -2.59 13.86 -17.57
C TRP A 13 -2.20 14.95 -18.58
N HIS A 14 -1.58 14.59 -19.68
CA HIS A 14 -1.30 15.56 -20.77
C HIS A 14 -2.57 16.23 -21.31
N LYS A 15 -3.70 15.51 -21.39
CA LYS A 15 -4.98 16.10 -21.84
C LYS A 15 -5.52 17.19 -20.93
N ILE A 16 -5.15 17.17 -19.67
CA ILE A 16 -5.54 18.20 -18.69
C ILE A 16 -4.43 19.22 -18.42
N GLY A 17 -3.36 19.19 -19.21
CA GLY A 17 -2.27 20.17 -19.16
C GLY A 17 -1.17 19.84 -18.15
N LEU A 18 -1.12 18.63 -17.59
CA LEU A 18 -0.02 18.16 -16.76
C LEU A 18 1.04 17.53 -17.65
N ASP A 19 2.25 18.07 -17.62
CA ASP A 19 3.39 17.52 -18.34
C ASP A 19 4.11 16.52 -17.44
N VAL A 20 3.85 15.25 -17.67
CA VAL A 20 4.36 14.12 -16.87
C VAL A 20 5.14 13.19 -17.76
N GLU A 21 6.35 12.84 -17.34
CA GLU A 21 7.25 11.95 -18.06
C GLU A 21 7.79 10.84 -17.15
N LEU A 22 8.18 9.73 -17.75
CA LEU A 22 8.94 8.71 -17.03
C LEU A 22 10.37 9.17 -16.84
N VAL A 23 10.91 9.04 -15.63
CA VAL A 23 12.32 9.28 -15.36
C VAL A 23 13.19 8.41 -16.27
N GLY A 24 14.00 9.07 -17.12
CA GLY A 24 14.80 8.39 -18.13
C GLY A 24 14.02 7.79 -19.30
N ASN A 25 12.82 8.27 -19.55
CA ASN A 25 11.92 7.88 -20.65
C ASN A 25 11.58 6.37 -20.72
N ARG A 26 11.66 5.67 -19.59
CA ARG A 26 11.34 4.23 -19.51
C ARG A 26 10.97 3.83 -18.09
N MET A 27 10.33 2.66 -17.97
CA MET A 27 10.14 2.05 -16.65
C MET A 27 11.49 1.74 -16.00
N THR A 28 11.64 2.17 -14.77
CA THR A 28 12.87 1.94 -13.99
C THR A 28 12.90 0.50 -13.49
N GLU A 29 14.07 -0.12 -13.54
CA GLU A 29 14.31 -1.44 -12.96
C GLU A 29 14.06 -1.41 -11.44
N PHE A 30 13.63 -2.54 -10.87
CA PHE A 30 13.14 -2.65 -9.51
C PHE A 30 14.09 -2.08 -8.44
N ASN A 31 15.37 -2.48 -8.46
CA ASN A 31 16.33 -2.01 -7.46
C ASN A 31 16.65 -0.53 -7.63
N ALA A 32 16.81 -0.08 -8.87
CA ALA A 32 17.05 1.32 -9.17
C ALA A 32 15.85 2.21 -8.84
N PHE A 33 14.62 1.69 -8.96
CA PHE A 33 13.42 2.37 -8.52
C PHE A 33 13.44 2.60 -7.00
N TYR A 34 13.67 1.54 -6.22
CA TYR A 34 13.71 1.66 -4.77
C TYR A 34 14.87 2.53 -4.29
N ASP A 35 16.02 2.46 -4.91
CA ASP A 35 17.14 3.35 -4.62
C ASP A 35 16.73 4.82 -4.78
N LYS A 36 16.08 5.17 -5.88
CA LYS A 36 15.61 6.54 -6.12
C LYS A 36 14.59 7.01 -5.07
N VAL A 37 13.55 6.23 -4.80
CA VAL A 37 12.48 6.66 -3.89
C VAL A 37 12.92 6.64 -2.42
N GLN A 38 13.84 5.76 -2.05
CA GLN A 38 14.41 5.71 -0.70
C GLN A 38 15.35 6.89 -0.41
N HIS A 39 16.09 7.35 -1.39
CA HIS A 39 17.07 8.42 -1.25
C HIS A 39 16.59 9.79 -1.73
N ASP A 40 15.27 9.92 -1.99
CA ASP A 40 14.68 11.21 -2.37
C ASP A 40 15.34 11.82 -3.61
N ALA A 41 15.47 11.01 -4.65
CA ALA A 41 16.09 11.46 -5.89
C ALA A 41 15.36 12.68 -6.45
N PRO A 42 16.06 13.78 -6.72
CA PRO A 42 15.45 15.08 -7.03
C PRO A 42 14.68 15.11 -8.36
N GLU A 43 14.86 14.10 -9.19
CA GLU A 43 14.15 13.95 -10.45
C GLU A 43 12.82 13.18 -10.31
N VAL A 44 12.42 12.77 -9.10
CA VAL A 44 11.22 11.99 -8.84
C VAL A 44 10.17 12.83 -8.12
N ASP A 45 9.18 13.33 -8.83
CA ASP A 45 8.05 14.06 -8.24
C ASP A 45 6.94 13.11 -7.77
N MET A 46 6.75 12.00 -8.48
CA MET A 46 5.72 11.00 -8.18
C MET A 46 6.25 9.60 -8.43
N PHE A 47 5.69 8.61 -7.72
CA PHE A 47 5.98 7.22 -8.00
C PHE A 47 4.74 6.34 -7.80
N ILE A 48 4.73 5.18 -8.45
CA ILE A 48 3.70 4.15 -8.28
C ILE A 48 4.35 2.95 -7.63
N ALA A 49 3.82 2.53 -6.50
CA ALA A 49 4.29 1.36 -5.76
C ALA A 49 3.14 0.50 -5.26
N GLY A 50 3.43 -0.74 -4.92
CA GLY A 50 2.51 -1.65 -4.25
C GLY A 50 3.08 -2.09 -2.91
N TRP A 51 2.21 -2.32 -1.94
CA TRP A 51 2.58 -2.76 -0.60
C TRP A 51 1.87 -4.06 -0.23
N ASN A 52 2.63 -5.00 0.30
CA ASN A 52 2.07 -6.13 1.03
C ASN A 52 1.95 -5.73 2.50
N LEU A 53 0.73 -5.42 2.91
CA LEU A 53 0.47 -5.02 4.28
C LEU A 53 0.48 -6.23 5.21
N SER A 54 0.87 -5.99 6.47
CA SER A 54 0.78 -7.00 7.52
C SER A 54 -0.68 -7.23 7.95
N SER A 55 -0.88 -8.19 8.87
CA SER A 55 -2.19 -8.41 9.50
C SER A 55 -2.61 -7.25 10.42
N GLU A 56 -1.66 -6.42 10.84
CA GLU A 56 -1.94 -5.20 11.60
C GLU A 56 -2.32 -4.09 10.62
N PRO A 57 -3.52 -3.53 10.72
CA PRO A 57 -4.02 -2.56 9.76
C PRO A 57 -3.48 -1.13 9.98
N SER A 58 -2.63 -0.89 10.99
CA SER A 58 -2.08 0.44 11.22
C SER A 58 -1.29 0.95 10.01
N PRO A 59 -1.57 2.17 9.52
CA PRO A 59 -0.83 2.75 8.41
C PRO A 59 0.52 3.34 8.84
N ALA A 60 0.88 3.28 10.10
CA ALA A 60 2.06 3.93 10.68
C ALA A 60 3.36 3.54 9.99
N ALA A 61 3.51 2.25 9.60
CA ALA A 61 4.73 1.79 8.91
C ALA A 61 5.01 2.51 7.57
N LEU A 62 3.97 3.08 6.94
CA LEU A 62 4.04 3.76 5.64
C LEU A 62 3.94 5.28 5.74
N TYR A 63 3.26 5.80 6.77
CA TYR A 63 2.89 7.22 6.81
C TYR A 63 3.25 7.93 8.12
N ASP A 64 3.85 7.25 9.09
CA ASP A 64 4.33 7.93 10.29
C ASP A 64 5.64 8.68 10.00
N VAL A 65 5.88 9.73 10.77
CA VAL A 65 7.11 10.52 10.68
C VAL A 65 8.32 9.63 11.01
N GLY A 66 9.25 9.57 10.06
CA GLY A 66 10.47 8.75 10.23
C GLY A 66 10.26 7.25 10.07
N ALA A 67 9.07 6.78 9.68
CA ALA A 67 8.88 5.38 9.33
C ALA A 67 9.77 4.98 8.14
N PRO A 68 10.47 3.84 8.21
CA PRO A 68 11.43 3.44 7.18
C PRO A 68 10.83 3.29 5.78
N SER A 69 9.54 3.04 5.70
CA SER A 69 8.80 2.87 4.44
C SER A 69 7.98 4.11 4.04
N ASN A 70 8.11 5.22 4.76
CA ASN A 70 7.51 6.49 4.36
C ASN A 70 8.35 7.15 3.26
N TYR A 71 8.40 6.53 2.10
CA TYR A 71 9.18 7.03 0.96
C TYR A 71 8.65 8.34 0.39
N SER A 72 7.38 8.59 0.61
CA SER A 72 6.75 9.83 0.24
C SER A 72 7.10 11.02 1.16
N ARG A 73 7.67 10.75 2.32
CA ARG A 73 8.06 11.74 3.34
C ARG A 73 6.90 12.61 3.82
N PHE A 74 5.69 12.11 3.69
CA PHE A 74 4.51 12.78 4.21
C PHE A 74 4.61 12.93 5.72
N ALA A 75 4.61 14.14 6.18
CA ALA A 75 4.79 14.46 7.59
C ALA A 75 4.01 15.75 7.93
N THR A 76 2.85 15.59 8.56
CA THR A 76 2.07 16.72 9.07
C THR A 76 1.68 16.49 10.52
N PRO A 77 1.49 17.56 11.32
CA PRO A 77 1.02 17.42 12.69
C PRO A 77 -0.33 16.71 12.80
N GLU A 78 -1.23 16.92 11.85
CA GLU A 78 -2.54 16.27 11.85
C GLU A 78 -2.43 14.78 11.56
N ASN A 79 -1.59 14.38 10.58
CA ASN A 79 -1.30 12.97 10.33
C ASN A 79 -0.75 12.29 11.60
N THR A 80 0.24 12.89 12.25
CA THR A 80 0.82 12.36 13.49
C THR A 80 -0.23 12.19 14.60
N LYS A 81 -1.13 13.15 14.75
CA LYS A 81 -2.22 13.09 15.74
C LYS A 81 -3.19 11.93 15.42
N LEU A 82 -3.56 11.76 14.15
CA LEU A 82 -4.44 10.67 13.70
C LEU A 82 -3.76 9.30 13.91
N MET A 83 -2.47 9.15 13.57
CA MET A 83 -1.70 7.94 13.82
C MET A 83 -1.68 7.59 15.32
N ASN A 84 -1.36 8.54 16.18
CA ASN A 84 -1.38 8.34 17.64
C ASN A 84 -2.75 7.90 18.16
N SER A 85 -3.83 8.36 17.52
CA SER A 85 -5.19 7.94 17.88
C SER A 85 -5.47 6.48 17.48
N LEU A 86 -4.96 6.05 16.31
CA LEU A 86 -5.09 4.67 15.81
C LEU A 86 -4.33 3.66 16.68
N ASP A 87 -3.19 4.05 17.23
CA ASP A 87 -2.30 3.20 18.03
C ASP A 87 -2.46 3.40 19.55
N SER A 88 -3.46 4.19 19.97
CA SER A 88 -3.75 4.42 21.37
C SER A 88 -4.41 3.21 22.07
N GLN A 89 -4.36 3.15 23.40
CA GLN A 89 -5.09 2.15 24.18
C GLN A 89 -6.61 2.16 23.89
N LYS A 90 -7.19 3.30 23.52
CA LYS A 90 -8.60 3.40 23.13
C LYS A 90 -8.92 2.61 21.86
N ALA A 91 -7.92 2.39 21.02
CA ALA A 91 -8.08 1.64 19.78
C ALA A 91 -8.31 0.12 19.98
N PHE A 92 -8.18 -0.41 21.20
CA PHE A 92 -8.71 -1.74 21.56
C PHE A 92 -10.24 -1.79 21.50
N ASN A 93 -10.93 -0.66 21.62
CA ASN A 93 -12.34 -0.58 21.31
C ASN A 93 -12.53 -0.55 19.79
N HIS A 94 -13.14 -1.58 19.23
CA HIS A 94 -13.31 -1.75 17.78
C HIS A 94 -14.05 -0.55 17.14
N LYS A 95 -15.13 -0.07 17.78
CA LYS A 95 -15.91 1.07 17.26
C LYS A 95 -15.05 2.32 17.16
N TYR A 96 -14.34 2.65 18.25
CA TYR A 96 -13.41 3.78 18.27
C TYR A 96 -12.35 3.65 17.18
N ARG A 97 -11.74 2.47 17.05
CA ARG A 97 -10.70 2.23 16.06
C ARG A 97 -11.21 2.47 14.64
N VAL A 98 -12.37 1.91 14.29
CA VAL A 98 -13.02 2.14 12.98
C VAL A 98 -13.27 3.62 12.74
N GLU A 99 -13.78 4.36 13.72
CA GLU A 99 -13.99 5.81 13.59
C GLU A 99 -12.69 6.58 13.33
N GLN A 100 -11.59 6.19 14.00
CA GLN A 100 -10.29 6.83 13.75
C GLN A 100 -9.73 6.47 12.38
N PHE A 101 -9.89 5.22 11.90
CA PHE A 101 -9.52 4.87 10.53
C PHE A 101 -10.28 5.67 9.49
N HIS A 102 -11.59 5.85 9.66
CA HIS A 102 -12.37 6.68 8.74
C HIS A 102 -11.88 8.13 8.72
N LYS A 103 -11.56 8.71 9.87
CA LYS A 103 -11.00 10.08 9.94
C LYS A 103 -9.67 10.18 9.23
N TRP A 104 -8.78 9.21 9.44
CA TRP A 104 -7.48 9.18 8.78
C TRP A 104 -7.63 9.00 7.26
N GLN A 105 -8.49 8.09 6.81
CA GLN A 105 -8.76 7.89 5.39
C GLN A 105 -9.35 9.13 4.72
N GLN A 106 -10.28 9.81 5.40
CA GLN A 106 -10.84 11.07 4.90
C GLN A 106 -9.77 12.15 4.79
N TYR A 107 -8.94 12.28 5.81
CA TYR A 107 -7.81 13.21 5.80
C TYR A 107 -6.85 12.94 4.62
N MET A 108 -6.47 11.68 4.42
CA MET A 108 -5.59 11.31 3.31
C MET A 108 -6.23 11.55 1.94
N PHE A 109 -7.53 11.39 1.85
CA PHE A 109 -8.30 11.71 0.64
C PHE A 109 -8.34 13.22 0.36
N ASP A 110 -8.59 14.02 1.40
CA ASP A 110 -8.68 15.48 1.27
C ASP A 110 -7.32 16.13 0.92
N GLU A 111 -6.24 15.59 1.49
CA GLU A 111 -4.87 16.02 1.16
C GLU A 111 -4.41 15.51 -0.23
N ALA A 112 -5.11 14.53 -0.80
CA ALA A 112 -4.80 13.89 -2.08
C ALA A 112 -3.35 13.38 -2.20
N TYR A 113 -2.76 13.01 -1.06
CA TYR A 113 -1.35 12.68 -0.95
C TYR A 113 -1.01 11.30 -1.54
N VAL A 114 -1.97 10.40 -1.49
CA VAL A 114 -1.89 9.05 -2.06
C VAL A 114 -3.17 8.79 -2.85
N ILE A 115 -3.01 8.30 -4.07
CA ILE A 115 -4.13 7.89 -4.92
C ILE A 115 -4.17 6.36 -4.93
N PRO A 116 -5.13 5.73 -4.22
CA PRO A 116 -5.30 4.28 -4.29
C PRO A 116 -5.74 3.86 -5.70
N LEU A 117 -4.98 2.98 -6.33
CA LEU A 117 -5.27 2.55 -7.70
C LEU A 117 -6.03 1.22 -7.73
N SER A 118 -5.57 0.22 -6.99
CA SER A 118 -6.17 -1.12 -6.99
C SER A 118 -5.72 -1.95 -5.80
N ASN A 119 -6.52 -2.97 -5.48
CA ASN A 119 -6.11 -4.07 -4.61
C ASN A 119 -5.99 -5.33 -5.45
N SER A 120 -4.87 -6.03 -5.33
CA SER A 120 -4.64 -7.29 -6.03
C SER A 120 -5.39 -8.43 -5.35
N TYR A 121 -6.00 -9.30 -6.17
CA TYR A 121 -6.46 -10.60 -5.70
C TYR A 121 -5.31 -11.59 -5.67
N GLU A 122 -5.22 -12.35 -4.60
CA GLU A 122 -4.32 -13.48 -4.55
C GLU A 122 -5.09 -14.76 -4.89
N ILE A 123 -4.77 -15.35 -6.03
CA ILE A 123 -5.41 -16.57 -6.53
C ILE A 123 -4.51 -17.76 -6.21
N THR A 124 -5.05 -18.76 -5.53
CA THR A 124 -4.35 -19.99 -5.22
C THR A 124 -5.08 -21.17 -5.85
N ALA A 125 -4.42 -21.88 -6.72
CA ALA A 125 -4.91 -23.16 -7.24
C ALA A 125 -4.42 -24.30 -6.36
N VAL A 126 -5.33 -25.16 -5.96
CA VAL A 126 -5.02 -26.37 -5.15
C VAL A 126 -5.59 -27.61 -5.83
N ASN A 127 -4.97 -28.76 -5.57
CA ASN A 127 -5.50 -30.04 -6.02
C ASN A 127 -6.87 -30.28 -5.37
N SER A 128 -7.86 -30.74 -6.15
CA SER A 128 -9.23 -30.96 -5.67
C SER A 128 -9.34 -32.06 -4.61
N ALA A 129 -8.39 -32.96 -4.52
CA ALA A 129 -8.32 -33.97 -3.47
C ALA A 129 -7.71 -33.47 -2.16
N LEU A 130 -7.21 -32.22 -2.14
CA LEU A 130 -6.63 -31.64 -0.93
C LEU A 130 -7.75 -31.20 0.02
N THR A 131 -7.66 -31.62 1.27
CA THR A 131 -8.60 -31.29 2.35
C THR A 131 -7.93 -30.43 3.40
N GLY A 132 -8.72 -29.62 4.12
CA GLY A 132 -8.21 -28.80 5.24
C GLY A 132 -7.35 -27.61 4.83
N TYR A 133 -7.11 -27.38 3.54
CA TYR A 133 -6.42 -26.19 3.08
C TYR A 133 -7.32 -24.96 3.16
N SER A 134 -6.87 -23.95 3.84
CA SER A 134 -7.55 -22.64 3.91
C SER A 134 -6.50 -21.54 3.92
N LYS A 135 -6.54 -20.67 2.91
CA LYS A 135 -5.70 -19.49 2.89
C LYS A 135 -6.36 -18.39 3.73
N ARG A 136 -5.59 -17.84 4.65
CA ARG A 136 -6.03 -16.73 5.51
C ARG A 136 -5.33 -15.45 5.07
N PRO A 137 -6.05 -14.40 4.67
CA PRO A 137 -5.47 -13.16 4.19
C PRO A 137 -4.50 -12.50 5.18
N SER A 138 -4.77 -12.65 6.48
CA SER A 138 -3.97 -12.04 7.55
C SER A 138 -2.84 -12.94 8.08
N GLN A 139 -2.65 -14.11 7.52
CA GLN A 139 -1.64 -15.07 7.97
C GLN A 139 -0.90 -15.63 6.77
N SER A 140 0.41 -15.50 6.80
CA SER A 140 1.29 -16.07 5.77
C SER A 140 1.25 -17.61 5.71
N ASN A 141 0.70 -18.27 6.74
CA ASN A 141 0.73 -19.70 6.88
C ASN A 141 -0.67 -20.30 6.97
N SER A 142 -0.98 -21.20 6.05
CA SER A 142 -2.04 -22.18 6.23
C SER A 142 -1.74 -23.04 7.45
N LEU A 143 -2.78 -23.57 8.10
CA LEU A 143 -2.62 -24.52 9.20
C LEU A 143 -2.22 -25.89 8.63
N TRP A 144 -0.97 -26.03 8.25
CA TRP A 144 -0.47 -27.20 7.52
C TRP A 144 -0.75 -28.54 8.20
N TYR A 145 -0.84 -28.57 9.53
CA TYR A 145 -1.20 -29.76 10.29
C TYR A 145 -2.65 -30.25 10.06
N GLN A 146 -3.49 -29.41 9.43
CA GLN A 146 -4.87 -29.74 9.05
C GLN A 146 -5.00 -30.17 7.59
N VAL A 147 -3.92 -30.04 6.82
CA VAL A 147 -3.94 -30.30 5.38
C VAL A 147 -3.64 -31.77 5.12
N GLY A 148 -4.47 -32.40 4.31
CA GLY A 148 -4.31 -33.79 3.89
C GLY A 148 -5.01 -34.06 2.57
N TYR A 149 -4.95 -35.30 2.14
CA TYR A 149 -5.68 -35.75 0.96
C TYR A 149 -6.93 -36.53 1.36
N ALA A 150 -8.01 -36.34 0.65
CA ALA A 150 -9.17 -37.22 0.75
C ALA A 150 -8.76 -38.64 0.36
N LYS A 151 -9.23 -39.64 1.16
CA LYS A 151 -9.04 -41.06 0.87
C LYS A 151 -10.01 -41.50 -0.21
#